data_3fcc507c5642b04092408d0e74088801
#
_entry.id   3fcc507c5642b04092408d0e74088801
#
_cell.length_a   1.000
_cell.length_b   1.000
_cell.length_c   1.000
_cell.angle_alpha   90.00
_cell.angle_beta   90.00
_cell.angle_gamma   90.00
#
_symmetry.space_group_name_H-M   'P 1'
#
loop_
_entity.id
_entity.type
_entity.pdbx_description
1 polymer ?
#
loop_
_entity_poly.entity_id
_entity_poly.type
_entity_poly.pdbx_seq_one_letter_code
_entity_poly.pdbx_strand_id
1 'polypeptide(L)'
;AAGGAEELAMGVYQQIIQDQAASPQTMVIALGEYGDYRYDAGDFQGAREIYRECVDTYDMYREGPANHAARGAFRIGEILRRNYDAIPATPETVQQKAQIKTEVESWYGKSITYNVDVWFMASCVRAGELYEDFANSVAFMDPPASIIDPEAIDEFYNQLYIQFYEPQMQRATDIYVTAIEKAVSAGVSNEWVDKAAENLELLAPGMVSSLGLPGYEIETPEAPDTTETGTGTEAGGAGGEEGFVEEASGEETGQ
;
A
#
# COMPACT_ATOMS: atom_id res chain seq x y z
N ALA A 1 -34.82 14.76 -13.14
CA ALA A 1 -35.51 13.45 -13.43
C ALA A 1 -34.71 12.25 -12.90
N ALA A 2 -33.39 12.35 -12.72
CA ALA A 2 -32.57 11.24 -12.18
C ALA A 2 -32.76 11.04 -10.66
N GLY A 3 -32.91 12.11 -9.89
CA GLY A 3 -33.03 12.02 -8.42
C GLY A 3 -34.26 11.28 -7.91
N GLY A 4 -35.39 11.33 -8.64
CA GLY A 4 -36.61 10.62 -8.21
C GLY A 4 -36.54 9.11 -8.31
N ALA A 5 -35.75 8.57 -9.25
CA ALA A 5 -35.55 7.12 -9.37
C ALA A 5 -34.63 6.59 -8.29
N GLU A 6 -33.63 7.37 -7.92
CA GLU A 6 -32.69 7.04 -6.85
C GLU A 6 -33.37 7.03 -5.47
N GLU A 7 -34.18 8.05 -5.15
CA GLU A 7 -34.96 8.09 -3.91
C GLU A 7 -35.93 6.90 -3.80
N LEU A 8 -36.54 6.49 -4.89
CA LEU A 8 -37.41 5.30 -4.90
C LEU A 8 -36.62 4.02 -4.64
N ALA A 9 -35.45 3.86 -5.26
CA ALA A 9 -34.59 2.71 -5.03
C ALA A 9 -34.14 2.64 -3.55
N MET A 10 -33.76 3.80 -2.96
CA MET A 10 -33.39 3.87 -1.55
C MET A 10 -34.54 3.52 -0.62
N GLY A 11 -35.77 3.91 -0.96
CA GLY A 11 -36.97 3.52 -0.22
C GLY A 11 -37.17 2.00 -0.24
N VAL A 12 -36.90 1.33 -1.37
CA VAL A 12 -36.97 -0.12 -1.48
C VAL A 12 -35.89 -0.80 -0.65
N TYR A 13 -34.64 -0.32 -0.71
CA TYR A 13 -33.57 -0.88 0.12
C TYR A 13 -33.86 -0.74 1.62
N GLN A 14 -34.36 0.40 2.07
CA GLN A 14 -34.79 0.56 3.46
C GLN A 14 -35.91 -0.42 3.88
N GLN A 15 -36.88 -0.68 3.00
CA GLN A 15 -37.91 -1.67 3.26
C GLN A 15 -37.31 -3.10 3.39
N ILE A 16 -36.38 -3.45 2.52
CA ILE A 16 -35.68 -4.74 2.59
C ILE A 16 -34.91 -4.88 3.91
N ILE A 17 -34.20 -3.83 4.31
CA ILE A 17 -33.41 -3.83 5.56
C ILE A 17 -34.31 -3.99 6.79
N GLN A 18 -35.55 -3.49 6.74
CA GLN A 18 -36.54 -3.63 7.83
C GLN A 18 -37.31 -4.95 7.78
N ASP A 19 -37.25 -5.67 6.66
CA ASP A 19 -37.99 -6.93 6.48
C ASP A 19 -37.23 -8.10 7.11
N GLN A 20 -37.72 -8.58 8.24
CA GLN A 20 -37.14 -9.74 8.94
C GLN A 20 -37.21 -11.06 8.13
N ALA A 21 -38.02 -11.09 7.06
CA ALA A 21 -38.12 -12.25 6.17
C ALA A 21 -37.19 -12.17 4.96
N ALA A 22 -36.45 -11.05 4.79
CA ALA A 22 -35.50 -10.90 3.71
C ALA A 22 -34.37 -11.96 3.82
N SER A 23 -33.99 -12.54 2.67
CA SER A 23 -32.87 -13.48 2.66
C SER A 23 -31.56 -12.78 2.97
N PRO A 24 -30.56 -13.47 3.56
CA PRO A 24 -29.24 -12.88 3.82
C PRO A 24 -28.60 -12.28 2.55
N GLN A 25 -28.74 -12.95 1.42
CA GLN A 25 -28.27 -12.45 0.13
C GLN A 25 -28.91 -11.11 -0.25
N THR A 26 -30.24 -11.00 -0.11
CA THR A 26 -30.97 -9.77 -0.43
C THR A 26 -30.58 -8.66 0.54
N MET A 27 -30.40 -9.01 1.81
CA MET A 27 -29.98 -8.09 2.87
C MET A 27 -28.58 -7.51 2.58
N VAL A 28 -27.58 -8.34 2.23
CA VAL A 28 -26.23 -7.90 1.89
C VAL A 28 -26.23 -6.91 0.72
N ILE A 29 -27.04 -7.17 -0.31
CA ILE A 29 -27.17 -6.24 -1.45
C ILE A 29 -27.80 -4.93 -1.00
N ALA A 30 -28.94 -4.97 -0.29
CA ALA A 30 -29.65 -3.78 0.15
C ALA A 30 -28.78 -2.90 1.07
N LEU A 31 -28.10 -3.50 2.02
CA LEU A 31 -27.17 -2.81 2.93
C LEU A 31 -26.00 -2.18 2.18
N GLY A 32 -25.39 -2.91 1.23
CA GLY A 32 -24.30 -2.39 0.42
C GLY A 32 -24.69 -1.16 -0.39
N GLU A 33 -25.81 -1.24 -1.12
CA GLU A 33 -26.31 -0.12 -1.95
C GLU A 33 -26.80 1.05 -1.10
N TYR A 34 -27.48 0.80 0.01
CA TYR A 34 -27.93 1.85 0.91
C TYR A 34 -26.76 2.53 1.63
N GLY A 35 -25.71 1.77 1.97
CA GLY A 35 -24.46 2.30 2.51
C GLY A 35 -23.78 3.27 1.54
N ASP A 36 -23.70 2.93 0.24
CA ASP A 36 -23.15 3.81 -0.77
C ASP A 36 -23.94 5.11 -0.91
N TYR A 37 -25.25 5.02 -0.95
CA TYR A 37 -26.10 6.21 -0.99
C TYR A 37 -25.83 7.15 0.19
N ARG A 38 -25.74 6.62 1.41
CA ARG A 38 -25.43 7.42 2.61
C ARG A 38 -24.03 8.02 2.53
N TYR A 39 -23.06 7.26 2.04
CA TYR A 39 -21.69 7.71 1.84
C TYR A 39 -21.60 8.86 0.86
N ASP A 40 -22.26 8.74 -0.30
CA ASP A 40 -22.27 9.76 -1.36
C ASP A 40 -23.04 11.02 -0.93
N ALA A 41 -24.05 10.88 -0.07
CA ALA A 41 -24.73 11.97 0.59
C ALA A 41 -23.92 12.67 1.69
N GLY A 42 -22.71 12.17 2.00
CA GLY A 42 -21.83 12.71 3.05
C GLY A 42 -22.20 12.30 4.47
N ASP A 43 -23.18 11.42 4.64
CA ASP A 43 -23.54 10.87 5.94
C ASP A 43 -22.64 9.69 6.32
N PHE A 44 -21.39 10.02 6.63
CA PHE A 44 -20.34 9.01 6.91
C PHE A 44 -20.63 8.17 8.16
N GLN A 45 -21.27 8.76 9.16
CA GLN A 45 -21.66 8.01 10.36
C GLN A 45 -22.70 6.95 10.06
N GLY A 46 -23.79 7.34 9.39
CA GLY A 46 -24.83 6.41 8.97
C GLY A 46 -24.34 5.38 7.96
N ALA A 47 -23.51 5.79 7.00
CA ALA A 47 -22.89 4.87 6.05
C ALA A 47 -22.04 3.80 6.76
N ARG A 48 -21.23 4.20 7.75
CA ARG A 48 -20.38 3.28 8.53
C ARG A 48 -21.20 2.23 9.27
N GLU A 49 -22.32 2.61 9.85
CA GLU A 49 -23.22 1.68 10.56
C GLU A 49 -23.83 0.66 9.58
N ILE A 50 -24.33 1.12 8.45
CA ILE A 50 -24.93 0.27 7.41
C ILE A 50 -23.88 -0.67 6.79
N TYR A 51 -22.70 -0.17 6.46
CA TYR A 51 -21.64 -1.03 5.92
C TYR A 51 -21.18 -2.08 6.93
N ARG A 52 -21.13 -1.76 8.22
CA ARG A 52 -20.81 -2.74 9.26
C ARG A 52 -21.84 -3.86 9.28
N GLU A 53 -23.13 -3.52 9.24
CA GLU A 53 -24.21 -4.51 9.17
C GLU A 53 -24.12 -5.37 7.91
N CYS A 54 -23.75 -4.78 6.76
CA CYS A 54 -23.51 -5.51 5.50
C CYS A 54 -22.38 -6.55 5.67
N VAL A 55 -21.26 -6.12 6.24
CA VAL A 55 -20.09 -6.98 6.49
C VAL A 55 -20.44 -8.09 7.48
N ASP A 56 -21.09 -7.76 8.58
CA ASP A 56 -21.46 -8.73 9.63
C ASP A 56 -22.48 -9.76 9.07
N THR A 57 -23.46 -9.31 8.29
CA THR A 57 -24.44 -10.19 7.64
C THR A 57 -23.77 -11.15 6.67
N TYR A 58 -22.89 -10.66 5.81
CA TYR A 58 -22.13 -11.50 4.89
C TYR A 58 -21.23 -12.51 5.64
N ASP A 59 -20.54 -12.06 6.68
CA ASP A 59 -19.66 -12.95 7.46
C ASP A 59 -20.41 -14.05 8.20
N MET A 60 -21.61 -13.73 8.68
CA MET A 60 -22.45 -14.71 9.40
C MET A 60 -22.99 -15.80 8.48
N TYR A 61 -23.47 -15.43 7.31
CA TYR A 61 -24.20 -16.36 6.43
C TYR A 61 -23.39 -16.83 5.23
N ARG A 62 -22.39 -16.05 4.80
CA ARG A 62 -21.61 -16.29 3.56
C ARG A 62 -22.48 -16.42 2.32
N GLU A 63 -23.64 -15.80 2.34
CA GLU A 63 -24.60 -15.73 1.24
C GLU A 63 -24.62 -14.33 0.63
N GLY A 64 -24.75 -14.26 -0.70
CA GLY A 64 -24.73 -12.98 -1.42
C GLY A 64 -23.38 -12.65 -2.06
N PRO A 65 -23.30 -11.51 -2.75
CA PRO A 65 -22.10 -11.12 -3.44
C PRO A 65 -21.07 -10.55 -2.46
N ALA A 66 -19.91 -11.22 -2.36
CA ALA A 66 -18.77 -10.77 -1.55
C ALA A 66 -18.33 -9.33 -1.88
N ASN A 67 -18.64 -8.85 -3.09
CA ASN A 67 -18.33 -7.49 -3.54
C ASN A 67 -18.92 -6.41 -2.62
N HIS A 68 -20.15 -6.57 -2.13
CA HIS A 68 -20.75 -5.58 -1.21
C HIS A 68 -20.07 -5.57 0.15
N ALA A 69 -19.72 -6.73 0.69
CA ALA A 69 -18.98 -6.83 1.96
C ALA A 69 -17.56 -6.27 1.83
N ALA A 70 -16.85 -6.60 0.73
CA ALA A 70 -15.51 -6.09 0.45
C ALA A 70 -15.51 -4.56 0.32
N ARG A 71 -16.45 -4.02 -0.49
CA ARG A 71 -16.66 -2.58 -0.63
C ARG A 71 -17.01 -1.91 0.69
N GLY A 72 -17.94 -2.51 1.46
CA GLY A 72 -18.35 -2.00 2.77
C GLY A 72 -17.17 -1.90 3.74
N ALA A 73 -16.36 -2.95 3.83
CA ALA A 73 -15.15 -2.94 4.66
C ALA A 73 -14.14 -1.87 4.19
N PHE A 74 -13.89 -1.75 2.89
CA PHE A 74 -13.06 -0.69 2.31
C PHE A 74 -13.58 0.70 2.68
N ARG A 75 -14.88 0.97 2.48
CA ARG A 75 -15.52 2.25 2.79
C ARG A 75 -15.46 2.60 4.28
N ILE A 76 -15.59 1.64 5.17
CA ILE A 76 -15.38 1.87 6.62
C ILE A 76 -13.93 2.31 6.88
N GLY A 77 -12.95 1.66 6.24
CA GLY A 77 -11.55 2.08 6.29
C GLY A 77 -11.37 3.54 5.84
N GLU A 78 -11.97 3.93 4.72
CA GLU A 78 -11.92 5.32 4.20
C GLU A 78 -12.58 6.34 5.15
N ILE A 79 -13.69 5.97 5.79
CA ILE A 79 -14.35 6.84 6.79
C ILE A 79 -13.43 7.04 8.02
N LEU A 80 -12.81 5.97 8.50
CA LEU A 80 -11.89 6.04 9.63
C LEU A 80 -10.59 6.76 9.28
N ARG A 81 -10.12 6.64 8.02
CA ARG A 81 -8.94 7.35 7.53
C ARG A 81 -9.10 8.87 7.68
N ARG A 82 -10.28 9.43 7.45
CA ARG A 82 -10.55 10.85 7.68
C ARG A 82 -10.29 11.28 9.13
N ASN A 83 -10.65 10.42 10.09
CA ASN A 83 -10.37 10.69 11.51
C ASN A 83 -8.87 10.61 11.81
N TYR A 84 -8.18 9.65 11.19
CA TYR A 84 -6.72 9.53 11.27
C TYR A 84 -6.01 10.77 10.71
N ASP A 85 -6.43 11.25 9.53
CA ASP A 85 -5.83 12.40 8.87
C ASP A 85 -6.03 13.71 9.66
N ALA A 86 -7.12 13.80 10.43
CA ALA A 86 -7.39 14.96 11.27
C ALA A 86 -6.52 15.06 12.54
N ILE A 87 -5.79 13.98 12.90
CA ILE A 87 -4.93 13.96 14.10
C ILE A 87 -3.51 14.36 13.70
N PRO A 88 -2.96 15.47 14.22
CA PRO A 88 -1.57 15.80 14.00
C PRO A 88 -0.64 14.78 14.68
N ALA A 89 0.55 14.57 14.14
CA ALA A 89 1.56 13.76 14.79
C ALA A 89 2.41 14.64 15.71
N THR A 90 2.12 14.59 17.00
CA THR A 90 2.90 15.24 18.06
C THR A 90 3.21 14.19 19.15
N PRO A 91 4.17 14.44 20.04
CA PRO A 91 4.44 13.53 21.15
C PRO A 91 3.22 13.19 21.98
N GLU A 92 2.25 14.12 22.10
CA GLU A 92 1.01 13.95 22.87
C GLU A 92 -0.06 13.15 22.12
N THR A 93 -0.10 13.21 20.80
CA THR A 93 -1.17 12.65 19.96
C THR A 93 -0.77 11.42 19.17
N VAL A 94 0.52 11.13 19.04
CA VAL A 94 1.04 10.03 18.20
C VAL A 94 0.45 8.67 18.62
N GLN A 95 0.24 8.45 19.91
CA GLN A 95 -0.37 7.21 20.39
C GLN A 95 -1.83 7.08 19.95
N GLN A 96 -2.60 8.16 20.01
CA GLN A 96 -3.98 8.20 19.53
C GLN A 96 -4.01 7.97 18.00
N LYS A 97 -3.11 8.64 17.26
CA LYS A 97 -2.98 8.46 15.80
C LYS A 97 -2.67 7.00 15.44
N ALA A 98 -1.76 6.35 16.18
CA ALA A 98 -1.41 4.94 16.00
C ALA A 98 -2.59 4.00 16.29
N GLN A 99 -3.42 4.30 17.29
CA GLN A 99 -4.62 3.51 17.59
C GLN A 99 -5.63 3.57 16.43
N ILE A 100 -5.92 4.76 15.92
CA ILE A 100 -6.85 4.91 14.78
C ILE A 100 -6.25 4.28 13.51
N LYS A 101 -4.93 4.42 13.28
CA LYS A 101 -4.24 3.70 12.21
C LYS A 101 -4.54 2.20 12.25
N THR A 102 -4.44 1.58 13.43
CA THR A 102 -4.72 0.15 13.61
C THR A 102 -6.16 -0.22 13.27
N GLU A 103 -7.13 0.64 13.60
CA GLU A 103 -8.53 0.43 13.21
C GLU A 103 -8.71 0.51 11.68
N VAL A 104 -8.11 1.51 11.03
CA VAL A 104 -8.13 1.66 9.56
C VAL A 104 -7.52 0.44 8.88
N GLU A 105 -6.33 0.05 9.33
CA GLU A 105 -5.59 -1.13 8.84
C GLU A 105 -6.44 -2.41 8.95
N SER A 106 -7.14 -2.59 10.07
CA SER A 106 -8.02 -3.75 10.28
C SER A 106 -9.14 -3.81 9.25
N TRP A 107 -9.74 -2.68 8.88
CA TRP A 107 -10.82 -2.65 7.90
C TRP A 107 -10.34 -2.84 6.46
N TYR A 108 -9.20 -2.27 6.07
CA TYR A 108 -8.58 -2.61 4.78
C TYR A 108 -8.17 -4.08 4.71
N GLY A 109 -7.57 -4.61 5.78
CA GLY A 109 -7.26 -6.04 5.90
C GLY A 109 -8.52 -6.90 5.76
N LYS A 110 -9.63 -6.50 6.38
CA LYS A 110 -10.93 -7.17 6.24
C LYS A 110 -11.41 -7.20 4.79
N SER A 111 -11.33 -6.09 4.08
CA SER A 111 -11.67 -6.00 2.65
C SER A 111 -10.80 -6.94 1.80
N ILE A 112 -9.50 -7.00 2.06
CA ILE A 112 -8.55 -7.91 1.40
C ILE A 112 -8.97 -9.38 1.58
N THR A 113 -9.46 -9.78 2.76
CA THR A 113 -9.85 -11.18 3.03
C THR A 113 -11.00 -11.70 2.17
N TYR A 114 -11.83 -10.81 1.63
CA TYR A 114 -12.92 -11.20 0.72
C TYR A 114 -12.43 -11.56 -0.69
N ASN A 115 -11.19 -11.22 -1.03
CA ASN A 115 -10.52 -11.59 -2.28
C ASN A 115 -11.29 -11.16 -3.54
N VAL A 116 -11.93 -10.00 -3.50
CA VAL A 116 -12.57 -9.35 -4.65
C VAL A 116 -11.58 -8.41 -5.30
N ASP A 117 -11.13 -8.70 -6.50
CA ASP A 117 -9.94 -8.09 -7.11
C ASP A 117 -9.87 -6.56 -7.00
N VAL A 118 -10.93 -5.84 -7.37
CA VAL A 118 -10.94 -4.37 -7.31
C VAL A 118 -10.77 -3.85 -5.89
N TRP A 119 -11.46 -4.44 -4.91
CA TRP A 119 -11.39 -4.01 -3.51
C TRP A 119 -10.14 -4.52 -2.81
N PHE A 120 -9.62 -5.68 -3.25
CA PHE A 120 -8.32 -6.18 -2.83
C PHE A 120 -7.22 -5.16 -3.19
N MET A 121 -7.14 -4.75 -4.47
CA MET A 121 -6.14 -3.80 -4.94
C MET A 121 -6.31 -2.44 -4.25
N ALA A 122 -7.52 -1.90 -4.22
CA ALA A 122 -7.82 -0.64 -3.55
C ALA A 122 -7.38 -0.65 -2.08
N SER A 123 -7.69 -1.74 -1.36
CA SER A 123 -7.34 -1.87 0.06
C SER A 123 -5.83 -2.02 0.29
N CYS A 124 -5.12 -2.74 -0.58
CA CYS A 124 -3.66 -2.82 -0.50
C CYS A 124 -3.03 -1.45 -0.71
N VAL A 125 -3.46 -0.72 -1.75
CA VAL A 125 -2.94 0.64 -2.03
C VAL A 125 -3.18 1.57 -0.84
N ARG A 126 -4.41 1.61 -0.33
CA ARG A 126 -4.76 2.50 0.78
C ARG A 126 -4.08 2.12 2.09
N ALA A 127 -3.82 0.83 2.32
CA ALA A 127 -3.02 0.36 3.45
C ALA A 127 -1.55 0.77 3.32
N GLY A 128 -0.96 0.64 2.13
CA GLY A 128 0.41 1.11 1.85
C GLY A 128 0.54 2.61 2.10
N GLU A 129 -0.35 3.43 1.52
CA GLU A 129 -0.41 4.88 1.77
C GLU A 129 -0.57 5.22 3.26
N LEU A 130 -1.32 4.41 4.02
CA LEU A 130 -1.48 4.60 5.47
C LEU A 130 -0.16 4.36 6.22
N TYR A 131 0.60 3.35 5.82
CA TYR A 131 1.92 3.07 6.40
C TYR A 131 2.91 4.20 6.11
N GLU A 132 2.98 4.65 4.85
CA GLU A 132 3.84 5.77 4.45
C GLU A 132 3.49 7.07 5.18
N ASP A 133 2.21 7.42 5.24
CA ASP A 133 1.74 8.63 5.94
C ASP A 133 2.08 8.60 7.43
N PHE A 134 1.93 7.42 8.06
CA PHE A 134 2.29 7.27 9.46
C PHE A 134 3.80 7.37 9.66
N ALA A 135 4.59 6.69 8.84
CA ALA A 135 6.05 6.74 8.87
C ALA A 135 6.56 8.18 8.75
N ASN A 136 6.10 8.89 7.73
CA ASN A 136 6.46 10.28 7.48
C ASN A 136 6.00 11.21 8.62
N SER A 137 4.77 11.03 9.10
CA SER A 137 4.24 11.83 10.21
C SER A 137 5.08 11.71 11.49
N VAL A 138 5.57 10.50 11.77
CA VAL A 138 6.41 10.25 12.96
C VAL A 138 7.84 10.71 12.74
N ALA A 139 8.43 10.48 11.56
CA ALA A 139 9.81 10.86 11.25
C ALA A 139 10.03 12.37 11.33
N PHE A 140 9.02 13.18 11.02
CA PHE A 140 9.08 14.64 11.05
C PHE A 140 8.41 15.25 12.30
N MET A 141 8.13 14.44 13.31
CA MET A 141 7.55 14.93 14.58
C MET A 141 8.59 15.69 15.39
N ASP A 142 8.22 16.87 15.89
CA ASP A 142 9.09 17.64 16.77
C ASP A 142 9.39 16.86 18.05
N PRO A 143 10.63 16.95 18.58
CA PRO A 143 10.96 16.33 19.84
C PRO A 143 10.18 16.99 21.00
N PRO A 144 9.90 16.25 22.08
CA PRO A 144 9.32 16.85 23.29
C PRO A 144 10.13 18.06 23.77
N ALA A 145 9.46 19.12 24.20
CA ALA A 145 10.11 20.36 24.65
C ALA A 145 11.10 20.18 25.82
N SER A 146 11.06 19.03 26.49
CA SER A 146 12.01 18.65 27.53
C SER A 146 13.36 18.18 27.00
N ILE A 147 13.45 17.83 25.71
CA ILE A 147 14.68 17.39 25.04
C ILE A 147 15.30 18.62 24.39
N ILE A 148 16.33 19.20 25.02
CA ILE A 148 17.03 20.42 24.56
C ILE A 148 18.48 20.17 24.18
N ASP A 149 19.04 19.04 24.60
CA ASP A 149 20.43 18.67 24.29
C ASP A 149 20.50 18.15 22.83
N PRO A 150 21.44 18.67 22.01
CA PRO A 150 21.58 18.25 20.61
C PRO A 150 21.81 16.74 20.44
N GLU A 151 22.62 16.11 21.27
CA GLU A 151 22.87 14.67 21.20
C GLU A 151 21.60 13.86 21.53
N ALA A 152 20.79 14.32 22.48
CA ALA A 152 19.51 13.72 22.82
C ALA A 152 18.46 13.93 21.73
N ILE A 153 18.50 15.02 20.97
CA ILE A 153 17.65 15.27 19.80
C ILE A 153 18.03 14.30 18.68
N ASP A 154 19.31 14.13 18.39
CA ASP A 154 19.78 13.20 17.38
C ASP A 154 19.39 11.74 17.72
N GLU A 155 19.55 11.37 19.00
CA GLU A 155 19.10 10.04 19.46
C GLU A 155 17.59 9.86 19.35
N PHE A 156 16.79 10.89 19.65
CA PHE A 156 15.34 10.87 19.48
C PHE A 156 14.96 10.56 18.03
N TYR A 157 15.53 11.28 17.05
CA TYR A 157 15.24 11.03 15.64
C TYR A 157 15.73 9.65 15.17
N ASN A 158 16.87 9.20 15.64
CA ASN A 158 17.40 7.88 15.34
C ASN A 158 16.44 6.78 15.87
N GLN A 159 15.90 6.94 17.07
CA GLN A 159 14.91 6.04 17.65
C GLN A 159 13.59 6.03 16.86
N LEU A 160 13.10 7.21 16.44
CA LEU A 160 11.92 7.31 15.59
C LEU A 160 12.11 6.60 14.27
N TYR A 161 13.28 6.77 13.64
CA TYR A 161 13.61 6.12 12.39
C TYR A 161 13.59 4.59 12.51
N ILE A 162 14.34 4.04 13.46
CA ILE A 162 14.50 2.59 13.62
C ILE A 162 13.20 1.93 14.09
N GLN A 163 12.48 2.56 15.04
CA GLN A 163 11.32 1.91 15.68
C GLN A 163 10.02 2.10 14.89
N PHE A 164 9.90 3.18 14.14
CA PHE A 164 8.64 3.54 13.46
C PHE A 164 8.80 3.69 11.96
N TYR A 165 9.72 4.53 11.49
CA TYR A 165 9.81 4.84 10.06
C TYR A 165 10.14 3.60 9.22
N GLU A 166 11.28 2.99 9.46
CA GLU A 166 11.76 1.85 8.66
C GLU A 166 10.77 0.67 8.65
N PRO A 167 10.20 0.22 9.79
CA PRO A 167 9.23 -0.88 9.77
C PRO A 167 7.92 -0.55 9.04
N GLN A 168 7.47 0.71 9.05
CA GLN A 168 6.25 1.09 8.33
C GLN A 168 6.51 1.18 6.82
N MET A 169 7.64 1.72 6.40
CA MET A 169 8.04 1.76 4.99
C MET A 169 8.21 0.36 4.41
N GLN A 170 8.77 -0.58 5.18
CA GLN A 170 8.84 -1.98 4.78
C GLN A 170 7.45 -2.58 4.59
N ARG A 171 6.51 -2.33 5.51
CA ARG A 171 5.11 -2.79 5.37
C ARG A 171 4.42 -2.18 4.15
N ALA A 172 4.67 -0.90 3.85
CA ALA A 172 4.15 -0.26 2.64
C ALA A 172 4.67 -0.96 1.38
N THR A 173 5.97 -1.23 1.33
CA THR A 173 6.59 -1.99 0.24
C THR A 173 5.97 -3.38 0.09
N ASP A 174 5.86 -4.14 1.17
CA ASP A 174 5.34 -5.51 1.16
C ASP A 174 3.86 -5.56 0.68
N ILE A 175 3.03 -4.60 1.08
CA ILE A 175 1.62 -4.58 0.66
C ILE A 175 1.45 -4.17 -0.81
N TYR A 176 2.28 -3.27 -1.34
CA TYR A 176 2.28 -2.94 -2.76
C TYR A 176 2.77 -4.12 -3.61
N VAL A 177 3.82 -4.82 -3.17
CA VAL A 177 4.27 -6.08 -3.79
C VAL A 177 3.11 -7.08 -3.84
N THR A 178 2.41 -7.27 -2.72
CA THR A 178 1.25 -8.17 -2.65
C THR A 178 0.15 -7.80 -3.65
N ALA A 179 -0.12 -6.49 -3.82
CA ALA A 179 -1.10 -6.02 -4.80
C ALA A 179 -0.67 -6.36 -6.24
N ILE A 180 0.60 -6.11 -6.58
CA ILE A 180 1.14 -6.34 -7.91
C ILE A 180 1.21 -7.84 -8.24
N GLU A 181 1.70 -8.67 -7.32
CA GLU A 181 1.73 -10.14 -7.48
C GLU A 181 0.34 -10.70 -7.73
N LYS A 182 -0.66 -10.22 -6.97
CA LYS A 182 -2.06 -10.60 -7.17
C LYS A 182 -2.56 -10.13 -8.54
N ALA A 183 -2.25 -8.90 -8.96
CA ALA A 183 -2.64 -8.36 -10.26
C ALA A 183 -2.05 -9.20 -11.41
N VAL A 184 -0.76 -9.50 -11.36
CA VAL A 184 -0.07 -10.33 -12.35
C VAL A 184 -0.68 -11.72 -12.41
N SER A 185 -0.88 -12.37 -11.25
CA SER A 185 -1.42 -13.74 -11.19
C SER A 185 -2.87 -13.85 -11.66
N ALA A 186 -3.69 -12.80 -11.45
CA ALA A 186 -5.09 -12.75 -11.85
C ALA A 186 -5.31 -12.14 -13.24
N GLY A 187 -4.27 -11.58 -13.88
CA GLY A 187 -4.38 -10.83 -15.14
C GLY A 187 -5.24 -9.57 -15.01
N VAL A 188 -5.23 -8.92 -13.85
CA VAL A 188 -6.01 -7.72 -13.55
C VAL A 188 -5.19 -6.47 -13.86
N SER A 189 -5.82 -5.50 -14.55
CA SER A 189 -5.28 -4.16 -14.79
C SER A 189 -6.37 -3.14 -14.48
N ASN A 190 -6.07 -2.20 -13.60
CA ASN A 190 -6.96 -1.09 -13.25
C ASN A 190 -6.16 0.02 -12.56
N GLU A 191 -6.78 1.17 -12.31
CA GLU A 191 -6.17 2.34 -11.67
C GLU A 191 -5.46 2.04 -10.33
N TRP A 192 -5.94 1.06 -9.56
CA TRP A 192 -5.31 0.69 -8.29
C TRP A 192 -4.02 -0.10 -8.48
N VAL A 193 -3.95 -0.91 -9.54
CA VAL A 193 -2.71 -1.61 -9.92
C VAL A 193 -1.66 -0.61 -10.36
N ASP A 194 -2.05 0.35 -11.20
CA ASP A 194 -1.15 1.42 -11.67
C ASP A 194 -0.63 2.22 -10.46
N LYS A 195 -1.51 2.58 -9.53
CA LYS A 195 -1.13 3.31 -8.33
C LYS A 195 -0.21 2.50 -7.40
N ALA A 196 -0.46 1.20 -7.25
CA ALA A 196 0.44 0.32 -6.48
C ALA A 196 1.84 0.28 -7.11
N ALA A 197 1.91 0.21 -8.44
CA ALA A 197 3.16 0.19 -9.18
C ALA A 197 3.91 1.53 -9.05
N GLU A 198 3.22 2.67 -9.21
CA GLU A 198 3.80 4.00 -9.03
C GLU A 198 4.39 4.16 -7.61
N ASN A 199 3.62 3.80 -6.58
CA ASN A 199 4.07 3.92 -5.20
C ASN A 199 5.24 2.96 -4.90
N LEU A 200 5.18 1.72 -5.39
CA LEU A 200 6.27 0.76 -5.20
C LEU A 200 7.56 1.21 -5.90
N GLU A 201 7.45 1.78 -7.11
CA GLU A 201 8.61 2.27 -7.85
C GLU A 201 9.30 3.44 -7.12
N LEU A 202 8.53 4.27 -6.40
CA LEU A 202 9.10 5.33 -5.56
C LEU A 202 9.84 4.78 -4.33
N LEU A 203 9.34 3.69 -3.73
CA LEU A 203 9.93 3.09 -2.52
C LEU A 203 11.09 2.15 -2.85
N ALA A 204 10.99 1.40 -3.94
CA ALA A 204 11.92 0.36 -4.35
C ALA A 204 12.08 0.35 -5.88
N PRO A 205 12.88 1.26 -6.44
CA PRO A 205 13.08 1.39 -7.88
C PRO A 205 13.50 0.09 -8.55
N GLY A 206 12.84 -0.25 -9.67
CA GLY A 206 13.07 -1.47 -10.45
C GLY A 206 12.37 -2.72 -9.90
N MET A 207 11.69 -2.64 -8.75
CA MET A 207 10.99 -3.80 -8.17
C MET A 207 9.76 -4.17 -8.99
N VAL A 208 9.00 -3.21 -9.50
CA VAL A 208 7.79 -3.44 -10.31
C VAL A 208 8.11 -4.28 -11.54
N SER A 209 9.20 -3.95 -12.24
CA SER A 209 9.67 -4.71 -13.40
C SER A 209 10.03 -6.16 -13.04
N SER A 210 10.66 -6.37 -11.88
CA SER A 210 11.04 -7.70 -11.41
C SER A 210 9.83 -8.58 -11.07
N LEU A 211 8.68 -7.98 -10.75
CA LEU A 211 7.41 -8.68 -10.48
C LEU A 211 6.67 -9.07 -11.76
N GLY A 212 7.12 -8.60 -12.93
CA GLY A 212 6.56 -8.97 -14.23
C GLY A 212 5.22 -8.31 -14.54
N LEU A 213 4.96 -7.11 -14.00
CA LEU A 213 3.76 -6.34 -14.34
C LEU A 213 3.89 -5.83 -15.79
N PRO A 214 2.93 -6.16 -16.69
CA PRO A 214 2.97 -5.70 -18.08
C PRO A 214 3.04 -4.16 -18.19
N GLY A 215 3.90 -3.64 -19.03
CA GLY A 215 4.11 -2.21 -19.23
C GLY A 215 5.17 -1.57 -18.32
N TYR A 216 5.75 -2.32 -17.39
CA TYR A 216 6.85 -1.91 -16.51
C TYR A 216 8.12 -2.72 -16.83
N GLU A 217 8.47 -2.83 -18.13
CA GLU A 217 9.67 -3.52 -18.54
C GLU A 217 10.91 -2.66 -18.21
N ILE A 218 11.94 -3.29 -17.62
CA ILE A 218 13.24 -2.62 -17.49
C ILE A 218 13.77 -2.39 -18.89
N GLU A 219 13.98 -1.14 -19.30
CA GLU A 219 14.85 -0.85 -20.45
C GLU A 219 16.23 -1.42 -20.08
N THR A 220 16.50 -2.65 -20.50
CA THR A 220 17.87 -3.17 -20.46
C THR A 220 18.70 -2.22 -21.32
N PRO A 221 19.73 -1.54 -20.75
CA PRO A 221 20.63 -0.74 -21.58
C PRO A 221 21.11 -1.63 -22.72
N GLU A 222 20.86 -1.22 -23.98
CA GLU A 222 21.41 -1.92 -25.14
C GLU A 222 22.89 -2.16 -24.84
N ALA A 223 23.30 -3.43 -24.86
CA ALA A 223 24.70 -3.78 -24.74
C ALA A 223 25.43 -2.98 -25.82
N PRO A 224 26.52 -2.26 -25.53
CA PRO A 224 27.23 -1.47 -26.51
C PRO A 224 27.55 -2.39 -27.70
N ASP A 225 27.11 -1.95 -28.87
CA ASP A 225 27.32 -2.66 -30.13
C ASP A 225 28.84 -2.85 -30.38
N THR A 226 29.33 -4.02 -30.00
CA THR A 226 30.74 -4.40 -30.16
C THR A 226 31.07 -4.82 -31.60
N THR A 227 30.30 -4.39 -32.59
CA THR A 227 30.61 -4.56 -34.01
C THR A 227 31.39 -3.39 -34.57
N GLU A 228 32.47 -2.94 -33.93
CA GLU A 228 33.57 -2.30 -34.69
C GLU A 228 34.55 -3.37 -35.15
N THR A 229 34.28 -3.86 -36.30
CA THR A 229 35.24 -4.61 -37.13
C THR A 229 36.44 -3.73 -37.37
N GLY A 230 37.48 -3.96 -36.61
CA GLY A 230 38.81 -3.43 -36.92
C GLY A 230 39.33 -3.99 -38.23
N THR A 231 39.28 -3.18 -39.27
CA THR A 231 40.10 -3.39 -40.47
C THR A 231 41.56 -3.15 -40.12
N GLY A 232 42.34 -4.19 -40.31
CA GLY A 232 43.76 -4.20 -40.05
C GLY A 232 44.57 -3.20 -40.84
N THR A 233 45.67 -2.79 -40.26
CA THR A 233 46.85 -2.35 -41.00
C THR A 233 48.09 -2.86 -40.23
N GLU A 234 48.78 -3.78 -40.88
CA GLU A 234 50.14 -4.22 -40.50
C GLU A 234 51.14 -3.08 -40.64
N ALA A 235 52.03 -2.95 -39.67
CA ALA A 235 53.45 -2.63 -39.87
C ALA A 235 54.15 -2.53 -38.50
N GLY A 236 54.96 -3.46 -38.11
CA GLY A 236 56.42 -3.45 -38.26
C GLY A 236 57.14 -2.79 -37.10
N GLY A 237 57.93 -3.58 -36.33
CA GLY A 237 59.16 -3.03 -35.76
C GLY A 237 59.43 -3.28 -34.26
N ALA A 238 60.10 -4.39 -34.01
CA ALA A 238 61.29 -4.55 -33.16
C ALA A 238 61.40 -3.88 -31.74
N GLY A 239 61.67 -4.74 -30.76
CA GLY A 239 62.82 -4.57 -29.86
C GLY A 239 62.57 -4.02 -28.46
N GLY A 240 62.92 -4.80 -27.47
CA GLY A 240 63.21 -4.30 -26.13
C GLY A 240 62.84 -5.26 -25.02
N GLU A 241 63.72 -6.26 -24.73
CA GLU A 241 63.80 -6.97 -23.46
C GLU A 241 64.22 -6.03 -22.35
N GLU A 242 63.69 -6.26 -21.18
CA GLU A 242 64.30 -6.15 -19.86
C GLU A 242 63.12 -6.24 -18.87
N GLY A 243 62.86 -7.23 -18.05
CA GLY A 243 63.76 -7.89 -17.13
C GLY A 243 63.80 -7.14 -15.80
N PHE A 244 63.00 -7.57 -14.79
CA PHE A 244 63.37 -7.48 -13.37
C PHE A 244 62.16 -7.97 -12.54
N VAL A 245 62.25 -9.17 -12.03
CA VAL A 245 62.67 -9.66 -10.69
C VAL A 245 61.58 -9.45 -9.60
N GLU A 246 61.10 -10.55 -9.19
CA GLU A 246 60.48 -11.08 -7.99
C GLU A 246 61.09 -10.52 -6.72
N GLU A 247 60.27 -10.19 -5.74
CA GLU A 247 60.58 -10.41 -4.35
C GLU A 247 59.33 -10.74 -3.53
N ALA A 248 59.35 -11.95 -3.04
CA ALA A 248 58.48 -12.47 -2.01
C ALA A 248 59.08 -12.16 -0.63
N SER A 249 58.31 -12.11 0.38
CA SER A 249 58.48 -12.49 1.76
C SER A 249 57.53 -11.63 2.62
N GLY A 250 56.82 -12.14 3.58
CA GLY A 250 56.88 -13.29 4.41
C GLY A 250 56.08 -12.96 5.65
N GLU A 251 55.31 -13.90 6.12
CA GLU A 251 55.09 -14.32 7.53
C GLU A 251 55.35 -13.26 8.64
N GLU A 252 54.55 -13.14 9.67
CA GLU A 252 54.26 -14.09 10.76
C GLU A 252 53.25 -13.48 11.76
N THR A 253 52.32 -14.29 12.20
CA THR A 253 51.86 -14.68 13.56
C THR A 253 51.95 -13.70 14.74
N GLY A 254 50.86 -13.69 15.52
CA GLY A 254 51.08 -13.72 16.98
C GLY A 254 50.07 -12.98 17.85
N GLN A 255 49.24 -13.73 18.54
CA GLN A 255 48.55 -13.54 19.81
C GLN A 255 47.24 -12.79 19.80
#